data_e1e8b49153c88058b0d17e380409d7fc
#
_entry.id   e1e8b49153c88058b0d17e380409d7fc
#
_cell.length_a   1.000
_cell.length_b   1.000
_cell.length_c   1.000
_cell.angle_alpha   90.00
_cell.angle_beta   90.00
_cell.angle_gamma   90.00
#
_symmetry.space_group_name_H-M   'P 1'
#
loop_
_entity.id
_entity.type
_entity.pdbx_description
1 polymer ?
#
loop_
_entity_poly.entity_id
_entity_poly.type
_entity_poly.pdbx_seq_one_letter_code
_entity_poly.pdbx_strand_id
1 'polypeptide(L)'
;MLFRSRGVTTSATSAINAYSIKGGVCQDHSHIFLACCRYLKIPARYVSGYLYTHDEAHLASHAWAEAWIESSWCSFDISNQCPAGETHIELAYGLDYLDACPIRGSRIGGGMESISALSFVTAVPHSI
;
A
#
# COMPACT_ATOMS: atom_id res chain seq x y z
N MET A 1 -7.76 -9.25 15.63
CA MET A 1 -6.68 -9.71 14.74
C MET A 1 -7.14 -9.59 13.30
N LEU A 2 -6.34 -8.96 12.46
CA LEU A 2 -6.63 -8.83 11.03
C LEU A 2 -5.86 -9.90 10.27
N PHE A 3 -6.54 -10.56 9.35
CA PHE A 3 -5.95 -11.60 8.52
C PHE A 3 -5.75 -11.09 7.11
N ARG A 4 -4.62 -11.45 6.50
CA ARG A 4 -4.39 -11.18 5.09
C ARG A 4 -5.20 -12.17 4.25
N SER A 5 -6.17 -11.67 3.51
CA SER A 5 -7.02 -12.46 2.63
C SER A 5 -7.25 -11.76 1.30
N ARG A 6 -6.98 -12.46 0.22
CA ARG A 6 -7.21 -11.94 -1.13
C ARG A 6 -8.66 -12.17 -1.55
N GLY A 7 -9.19 -11.26 -2.36
CA GLY A 7 -10.50 -11.39 -2.97
C GLY A 7 -11.69 -11.08 -2.08
N VAL A 8 -11.48 -10.68 -0.81
CA VAL A 8 -12.58 -10.29 0.09
C VAL A 8 -12.83 -8.79 0.10
N THR A 9 -11.91 -8.01 -0.44
CA THR A 9 -11.99 -6.54 -0.50
C THR A 9 -11.64 -6.05 -1.90
N THR A 10 -12.05 -4.82 -2.19
CA THR A 10 -11.78 -4.13 -3.44
C THR A 10 -11.19 -2.75 -3.16
N SER A 11 -10.77 -2.04 -4.20
CA SER A 11 -10.30 -0.65 -4.08
C SER A 11 -11.36 0.32 -3.52
N ALA A 12 -12.64 -0.07 -3.55
CA ALA A 12 -13.73 0.70 -3.00
C ALA A 12 -14.08 0.33 -1.55
N THR A 13 -13.41 -0.67 -0.97
CA THR A 13 -13.67 -1.10 0.41
C THR A 13 -13.15 -0.06 1.39
N SER A 14 -14.02 0.42 2.27
CA SER A 14 -13.62 1.37 3.33
C SER A 14 -12.84 0.68 4.45
N ALA A 15 -12.09 1.48 5.23
CA ALA A 15 -11.38 0.98 6.39
C ALA A 15 -12.32 0.31 7.42
N ILE A 16 -13.50 0.88 7.64
CA ILE A 16 -14.51 0.32 8.55
C ILE A 16 -14.98 -1.05 8.05
N ASN A 17 -15.25 -1.16 6.77
CA ASN A 17 -15.69 -2.43 6.18
C ASN A 17 -14.60 -3.50 6.25
N ALA A 18 -13.36 -3.16 5.91
CA ALA A 18 -12.24 -4.08 6.02
C ALA A 18 -12.02 -4.54 7.47
N TYR A 19 -12.12 -3.63 8.42
CA TYR A 19 -12.02 -3.96 9.85
C TYR A 19 -13.14 -4.89 10.30
N SER A 20 -14.37 -4.66 9.84
CA SER A 20 -15.53 -5.48 10.19
C SER A 20 -15.41 -6.91 9.66
N ILE A 21 -14.86 -7.09 8.45
CA ILE A 21 -14.60 -8.41 7.87
C ILE A 21 -13.38 -9.07 8.52
N LYS A 22 -12.53 -8.30 9.18
CA LYS A 22 -11.24 -8.73 9.75
C LYS A 22 -10.30 -9.37 8.73
N GLY A 23 -10.42 -8.97 7.49
CA GLY A 23 -9.62 -9.47 6.40
C GLY A 23 -9.29 -8.38 5.40
N GLY A 24 -8.53 -8.73 4.39
CA GLY A 24 -8.15 -7.81 3.34
C GLY A 24 -6.70 -7.99 2.91
N VAL A 25 -6.22 -7.05 2.12
CA VAL A 25 -4.84 -7.01 1.63
C VAL A 25 -4.09 -5.81 2.23
N CYS A 26 -2.86 -5.60 1.80
CA CYS A 26 -2.01 -4.52 2.32
C CYS A 26 -2.66 -3.13 2.23
N GLN A 27 -3.42 -2.86 1.18
CA GLN A 27 -4.20 -1.63 1.04
C GLN A 27 -5.18 -1.42 2.20
N ASP A 28 -5.94 -2.45 2.55
CA ASP A 28 -6.95 -2.38 3.60
C ASP A 28 -6.30 -2.22 4.98
N HIS A 29 -5.24 -2.95 5.25
CA HIS A 29 -4.49 -2.85 6.50
C HIS A 29 -3.90 -1.46 6.67
N SER A 30 -3.36 -0.89 5.61
CA SER A 30 -2.83 0.48 5.62
C SER A 30 -3.94 1.50 5.87
N HIS A 31 -5.10 1.35 5.24
CA HIS A 31 -6.25 2.23 5.46
C HIS A 31 -6.76 2.18 6.91
N ILE A 32 -6.80 1.00 7.52
CA ILE A 32 -7.19 0.86 8.93
C ILE A 32 -6.20 1.60 9.84
N PHE A 33 -4.92 1.41 9.61
CA PHE A 33 -3.87 2.11 10.37
C PHE A 33 -4.01 3.63 10.23
N LEU A 34 -4.21 4.13 9.01
CA LEU A 34 -4.38 5.55 8.75
C LEU A 34 -5.62 6.12 9.44
N ALA A 35 -6.73 5.38 9.44
CA ALA A 35 -7.95 5.79 10.13
C ALA A 35 -7.69 5.92 11.64
N CYS A 36 -6.97 5.01 12.24
CA CYS A 36 -6.57 5.08 13.65
C CYS A 36 -5.67 6.28 13.93
N CYS A 37 -4.68 6.54 13.09
CA CYS A 37 -3.81 7.71 13.21
C CYS A 37 -4.60 9.02 13.16
N ARG A 38 -5.51 9.13 12.21
CA ARG A 38 -6.36 10.32 12.04
C ARG A 38 -7.30 10.51 13.22
N TYR A 39 -7.84 9.44 13.75
CA TYR A 39 -8.64 9.51 14.98
C TYR A 39 -7.83 10.05 16.16
N LEU A 40 -6.57 9.63 16.28
CA LEU A 40 -5.64 10.09 17.33
C LEU A 40 -4.98 11.43 16.99
N LYS A 41 -5.33 12.05 15.86
CA LYS A 41 -4.75 13.32 15.38
C LYS A 41 -3.25 13.22 15.12
N ILE A 42 -2.78 12.06 14.70
CA ILE A 42 -1.41 11.84 14.26
C ILE A 42 -1.37 12.01 12.73
N PRO A 43 -0.58 12.94 12.19
CA PRO A 43 -0.43 13.06 10.75
C PRO A 43 0.10 11.76 10.15
N ALA A 44 -0.57 11.26 9.13
CA ALA A 44 -0.20 10.01 8.50
C ALA A 44 -0.53 10.04 7.01
N ARG A 45 0.18 9.22 6.24
CA ARG A 45 0.01 9.13 4.80
C ARG A 45 0.10 7.70 4.31
N TYR A 46 -0.60 7.43 3.22
CA TYR A 46 -0.58 6.17 2.51
C TYR A 46 0.62 6.14 1.57
N VAL A 47 1.30 5.01 1.50
CA VAL A 47 2.43 4.82 0.59
C VAL A 47 2.15 3.62 -0.31
N SER A 48 2.35 3.81 -1.61
CA SER A 48 2.30 2.75 -2.61
C SER A 48 3.68 2.51 -3.19
N GLY A 49 3.97 1.26 -3.51
CA GLY A 49 5.24 0.89 -4.06
C GLY A 49 5.36 -0.59 -4.33
N TYR A 50 6.58 -1.08 -4.25
CA TYR A 50 6.92 -2.49 -4.45
C TYR A 50 7.80 -2.98 -3.32
N LEU A 51 7.76 -4.29 -3.12
CA LEU A 51 8.62 -4.98 -2.16
C LEU A 51 9.60 -5.87 -2.95
N TYR A 52 10.89 -5.60 -2.80
CA TYR A 52 11.92 -6.43 -3.42
C TYR A 52 12.07 -7.75 -2.68
N THR A 53 12.11 -8.85 -3.45
CA THR A 53 12.42 -10.19 -2.94
C THR A 53 13.50 -10.84 -3.81
N HIS A 54 14.35 -11.64 -3.21
CA HIS A 54 15.42 -12.33 -3.95
C HIS A 54 14.90 -13.41 -4.89
N ASP A 55 13.74 -13.99 -4.56
CA ASP A 55 13.22 -15.15 -5.27
C ASP A 55 12.34 -14.81 -6.47
N GLU A 56 11.89 -13.56 -6.56
CA GLU A 56 10.99 -13.11 -7.61
C GLU A 56 11.41 -11.77 -8.18
N ALA A 57 11.72 -11.75 -9.45
CA ALA A 57 11.96 -10.49 -10.18
C ALA A 57 10.63 -9.81 -10.57
N HIS A 58 9.53 -10.55 -10.53
CA HIS A 58 8.20 -10.09 -10.85
C HIS A 58 7.37 -9.96 -9.58
N LEU A 59 6.93 -8.75 -9.26
CA LEU A 59 6.25 -8.46 -8.01
C LEU A 59 4.90 -7.79 -8.23
N ALA A 60 3.96 -8.14 -7.36
CA ALA A 60 2.74 -7.35 -7.19
C ALA A 60 3.05 -6.06 -6.41
N SER A 61 2.24 -5.04 -6.63
CA SER A 61 2.32 -3.81 -5.86
C SER A 61 2.10 -4.08 -4.37
N HIS A 62 2.69 -3.24 -3.54
CA HIS A 62 2.56 -3.29 -2.09
C HIS A 62 2.17 -1.92 -1.55
N ALA A 63 1.63 -1.91 -0.35
CA ALA A 63 1.24 -0.68 0.32
C ALA A 63 1.60 -0.73 1.79
N TRP A 64 1.95 0.43 2.32
CA TRP A 64 2.23 0.63 3.74
C TRP A 64 1.82 2.05 4.15
N ALA A 65 2.13 2.44 5.36
CA ALA A 65 1.80 3.75 5.86
C ALA A 65 3.01 4.42 6.50
N GLU A 66 2.96 5.74 6.55
CA GLU A 66 3.90 6.55 7.32
C GLU A 66 3.13 7.46 8.26
N ALA A 67 3.64 7.64 9.46
CA ALA A 67 3.08 8.53 10.46
C ALA A 67 4.14 9.49 10.96
N TRP A 68 3.74 10.72 11.25
CA TRP A 68 4.62 11.75 11.78
C TRP A 68 4.70 11.60 13.29
N ILE A 69 5.83 11.11 13.79
CA ILE A 69 6.05 10.83 15.20
C ILE A 69 7.40 11.44 15.61
N GLU A 70 7.37 12.24 16.67
CA GLU A 70 8.59 12.85 17.23
C GLU A 70 9.46 13.56 16.18
N SER A 71 8.83 14.39 15.36
CA SER A 71 9.50 15.23 14.34
C SER A 71 10.11 14.45 13.17
N SER A 72 9.64 13.24 12.89
CA SER A 72 10.06 12.48 11.71
C SER A 72 8.95 11.59 11.16
N TRP A 73 9.02 11.27 9.89
CA TRP A 73 8.16 10.26 9.28
C TRP A 73 8.67 8.87 9.64
N CYS A 74 7.82 8.09 10.29
CA CYS A 74 8.07 6.71 10.64
C CYS A 74 7.22 5.80 9.75
N SER A 75 7.83 4.79 9.16
CA SER A 75 7.15 3.88 8.24
C SER A 75 6.66 2.62 8.95
N PHE A 76 5.48 2.16 8.55
CA PHE A 76 4.83 0.98 9.14
C PHE A 76 4.24 0.13 8.02
N ASP A 77 4.82 -1.02 7.78
CA ASP A 77 4.24 -2.05 6.92
C ASP A 77 3.32 -2.92 7.77
N ILE A 78 2.06 -2.57 7.80
CA ILE A 78 1.07 -3.18 8.68
C ILE A 78 0.85 -4.65 8.31
N SER A 79 0.80 -4.97 7.03
CA SER A 79 0.61 -6.34 6.56
C SER A 79 1.74 -7.28 6.99
N ASN A 80 2.97 -6.81 6.97
CA ASN A 80 4.14 -7.59 7.33
C ASN A 80 4.60 -7.36 8.78
N GLN A 81 3.92 -6.46 9.50
CA GLN A 81 4.19 -6.15 10.91
C GLN A 81 5.64 -5.72 11.16
N CYS A 82 6.16 -4.88 10.30
CA CYS A 82 7.54 -4.38 10.37
C CYS A 82 7.63 -2.94 9.90
N PRO A 83 8.71 -2.21 10.22
CA PRO A 83 8.99 -0.95 9.54
C PRO A 83 9.32 -1.19 8.07
N ALA A 84 9.06 -0.21 7.21
CA ALA A 84 9.56 -0.25 5.85
C ALA A 84 11.09 -0.09 5.88
N GLY A 85 11.78 -0.86 5.07
CA GLY A 85 13.23 -0.93 5.04
C GLY A 85 13.80 -0.87 3.63
N GLU A 86 15.00 -1.36 3.46
CA GLU A 86 15.74 -1.30 2.19
C GLU A 86 15.07 -2.06 1.04
N THR A 87 14.20 -3.01 1.35
CA THR A 87 13.46 -3.77 0.34
C THR A 87 12.15 -3.11 -0.08
N HIS A 88 11.75 -2.03 0.59
CA HIS A 88 10.56 -1.28 0.24
C HIS A 88 10.90 -0.18 -0.76
N ILE A 89 10.29 -0.24 -1.94
CA ILE A 89 10.52 0.72 -3.02
C ILE A 89 9.29 1.61 -3.12
N GLU A 90 9.42 2.82 -2.62
CA GLU A 90 8.35 3.81 -2.66
C GLU A 90 8.17 4.40 -4.05
N LEU A 91 6.94 4.46 -4.53
CA LEU A 91 6.59 5.13 -5.79
C LEU A 91 5.82 6.41 -5.56
N ALA A 92 4.85 6.38 -4.67
CA ALA A 92 3.99 7.53 -4.39
C ALA A 92 3.44 7.48 -2.98
N TYR A 93 3.10 8.65 -2.45
CA TYR A 93 2.39 8.75 -1.19
C TYR A 93 1.23 9.74 -1.32
N GLY A 94 0.24 9.62 -0.45
CA GLY A 94 -0.93 10.47 -0.44
C GLY A 94 -1.85 10.19 0.73
N LEU A 95 -3.06 10.71 0.65
CA LEU A 95 -4.05 10.55 1.72
C LEU A 95 -4.60 9.12 1.80
N ASP A 96 -4.73 8.46 0.67
CA ASP A 96 -5.28 7.11 0.55
C ASP A 96 -4.76 6.42 -0.71
N TYR A 97 -5.29 5.23 -0.98
CA TYR A 97 -4.94 4.47 -2.18
C TYR A 97 -5.16 5.25 -3.47
N LEU A 98 -6.29 5.94 -3.62
CA LEU A 98 -6.60 6.66 -4.85
C LEU A 98 -5.65 7.83 -5.07
N ASP A 99 -5.26 8.51 -4.02
CA ASP A 99 -4.34 9.64 -4.07
C ASP A 99 -2.90 9.20 -4.37
N ALA A 100 -2.50 8.04 -3.86
CA ALA A 100 -1.16 7.48 -4.05
C ALA A 100 -1.10 6.39 -5.14
N CYS A 101 -2.13 6.25 -5.96
CA CYS A 101 -2.18 5.25 -7.02
C CYS A 101 -1.16 5.60 -8.12
N PRO A 102 -0.20 4.70 -8.42
CA PRO A 102 0.84 4.98 -9.41
C PRO A 102 0.31 5.10 -10.84
N ILE A 103 -0.84 4.46 -11.11
CA ILE A 103 -1.47 4.49 -12.44
C ILE A 103 -2.92 4.92 -12.25
N ARG A 104 -3.25 6.09 -12.80
CA ARG A 104 -4.62 6.64 -12.83
C ARG A 104 -4.97 7.04 -14.24
N GLY A 105 -6.22 6.80 -14.59
CA GLY A 105 -6.77 7.24 -15.86
C GLY A 105 -8.24 7.53 -15.75
N SER A 106 -8.76 8.26 -16.71
CA SER A 106 -10.19 8.46 -16.89
C SER A 106 -10.59 8.02 -18.29
N ARG A 107 -11.79 7.49 -18.39
CA ARG A 107 -12.35 7.05 -19.66
C ARG A 107 -13.74 7.64 -19.84
N ILE A 108 -14.01 8.14 -21.03
CA ILE A 108 -15.33 8.63 -21.43
C ILE A 108 -15.91 7.63 -22.42
N GLY A 109 -17.11 7.11 -22.11
CA GLY A 109 -17.79 6.12 -22.93
C GLY A 109 -18.10 4.83 -22.16
N GLY A 110 -18.84 3.93 -22.80
CA GLY A 110 -19.21 2.64 -22.24
C GLY A 110 -18.34 1.50 -22.73
N GLY A 111 -18.55 0.31 -22.15
CA GLY A 111 -17.90 -0.92 -22.56
C GLY A 111 -17.06 -1.55 -21.46
N MET A 112 -16.51 -2.72 -21.75
CA MET A 112 -15.64 -3.43 -20.85
C MET A 112 -14.24 -2.82 -20.86
N GLU A 113 -13.64 -2.72 -19.67
CA GLU A 113 -12.28 -2.25 -19.49
C GLU A 113 -11.50 -3.23 -18.63
N SER A 114 -10.26 -3.47 -19.02
CA SER A 114 -9.34 -4.26 -18.19
C SER A 114 -7.97 -3.58 -18.16
N ILE A 115 -7.33 -3.61 -17.00
CA ILE A 115 -5.98 -3.10 -16.80
C ILE A 115 -5.12 -4.24 -16.28
N SER A 116 -3.96 -4.45 -16.90
CA SER A 116 -2.94 -5.35 -16.38
C SER A 116 -1.62 -4.61 -16.25
N ALA A 117 -0.88 -4.91 -15.21
CA ALA A 117 0.43 -4.32 -14.98
C ALA A 117 1.44 -5.42 -14.62
N LEU A 118 2.64 -5.28 -15.13
CA LEU A 118 3.76 -6.18 -14.87
C LEU A 118 4.94 -5.35 -14.39
N SER A 119 5.54 -5.76 -13.28
CA SER A 119 6.66 -5.05 -12.69
C SER A 119 7.81 -5.99 -12.40
N PHE A 120 9.02 -5.52 -12.66
CA PHE A 120 10.25 -6.22 -12.33
C PHE A 120 11.08 -5.35 -11.42
N VAL A 121 11.57 -5.94 -10.33
CA VAL A 121 12.48 -5.29 -9.40
C VAL A 121 13.73 -6.14 -9.28
N THR A 122 14.86 -5.57 -9.65
CA THR A 122 16.14 -6.24 -9.61
C THR A 122 17.15 -5.43 -8.81
N ALA A 123 18.05 -6.10 -8.13
CA ALA A 123 19.18 -5.46 -7.49
C ALA A 123 20.30 -5.25 -8.52
N VAL A 124 20.84 -4.04 -8.55
CA VAL A 124 22.03 -3.74 -9.37
C VAL A 124 23.25 -3.78 -8.44
N PRO A 125 24.28 -4.58 -8.77
CA PRO A 125 25.50 -4.59 -7.96
C PRO A 125 26.12 -3.19 -7.90
N HIS A 126 26.51 -2.75 -6.68
CA HIS A 126 27.31 -1.55 -6.53
C HIS A 126 28.67 -1.77 -7.20
N SER A 127 28.94 -1.02 -8.26
CA SER A 127 30.28 -0.88 -8.76
C SER A 127 30.94 0.33 -8.09
N ILE A 128 32.03 0.10 -7.45
CA ILE A 128 32.85 1.15 -6.86
C ILE A 128 33.81 1.69 -7.94
#